data_fe9692d287d19550492aa35a017f17ba
#
_entry.id   fe9692d287d19550492aa35a017f17ba
#
_cell.length_a   1.000
_cell.length_b   1.000
_cell.length_c   1.000
_cell.angle_alpha   90.00
_cell.angle_beta   90.00
_cell.angle_gamma   90.00
#
_symmetry.space_group_name_H-M   'P 1'
#
loop_
_entity.id
_entity.type
_entity.pdbx_description
1 polymer ?
#
loop_
_entity_poly.entity_id
_entity_poly.type
_entity_poly.pdbx_seq_one_letter_code
_entity_poly.pdbx_strand_id
1 'polypeptide(L)'
;MGEKMNAFAFPRNWLGALILAAFWSPIATYAQEIRTLSSGQSIYLPIYSHMLYGNLGRSGRASQVLLSALVSIRNTDVRRPLRILSARYYDTHGKLLAERVPAPTILPPLGTLELFVELNDASGGSGANFIITWDSDAPVNPPLVEALHANMDGGKAVIFMTQSVPINDPAALPTR
;
A
#
# COMPACT_ATOMS: atom_id res chain seq x y z
N MET A 1 29.21 70.84 29.91
CA MET A 1 28.23 70.53 28.88
C MET A 1 28.07 69.05 28.78
N GLY A 2 27.14 68.51 29.57
CA GLY A 2 26.97 67.04 29.75
C GLY A 2 25.71 66.59 28.99
N GLU A 3 25.91 65.74 28.08
CA GLU A 3 24.84 65.12 27.27
C GLU A 3 24.35 63.84 27.99
N LYS A 4 23.06 63.87 28.36
CA LYS A 4 22.41 62.74 29.03
C LYS A 4 21.98 61.71 28.00
N MET A 5 22.59 60.56 28.05
CA MET A 5 22.12 59.36 27.33
C MET A 5 20.82 58.84 27.95
N ASN A 6 19.71 58.89 27.21
CA ASN A 6 18.46 58.30 27.58
C ASN A 6 18.52 56.78 27.35
N ALA A 7 18.48 55.98 28.43
CA ALA A 7 18.30 54.55 28.36
C ALA A 7 16.86 54.21 28.01
N PHE A 8 16.66 53.61 26.85
CA PHE A 8 15.36 53.02 26.46
C PHE A 8 15.12 51.77 27.31
N ALA A 9 14.16 51.84 28.21
CA ALA A 9 13.68 50.68 28.97
C ALA A 9 12.67 49.92 28.15
N PHE A 10 13.01 48.68 27.75
CA PHE A 10 12.07 47.74 27.13
C PHE A 10 11.08 47.21 28.18
N PRO A 11 9.77 47.21 27.93
CA PRO A 11 8.80 46.68 28.88
C PRO A 11 8.94 45.14 29.01
N ARG A 12 9.10 44.72 30.27
CA ARG A 12 9.38 43.33 30.70
C ARG A 12 8.25 42.30 30.46
N ASN A 13 7.19 42.70 29.75
CA ASN A 13 5.99 41.87 29.55
C ASN A 13 5.87 41.20 28.18
N TRP A 14 6.88 41.30 27.31
CA TRP A 14 6.84 40.67 25.98
C TRP A 14 7.34 39.20 25.95
N LEU A 15 8.05 38.75 26.98
CA LEU A 15 8.53 37.38 27.08
C LEU A 15 7.43 36.36 27.43
N GLY A 16 6.31 36.80 28.00
CA GLY A 16 5.17 35.94 28.33
C GLY A 16 4.27 35.58 27.13
N ALA A 17 4.23 36.44 26.09
CA ALA A 17 3.33 36.22 24.95
C ALA A 17 3.87 35.27 23.88
N LEU A 18 5.19 35.05 23.85
CA LEU A 18 5.83 34.16 22.87
C LEU A 18 5.78 32.69 23.26
N ILE A 19 5.56 32.36 24.54
CA ILE A 19 5.52 30.98 25.02
C ILE A 19 4.15 30.31 24.83
N LEU A 20 3.06 31.08 24.76
CA LEU A 20 1.71 30.52 24.54
C LEU A 20 1.38 30.19 23.08
N ALA A 21 2.10 30.75 22.12
CA ALA A 21 1.88 30.47 20.70
C ALA A 21 2.52 29.14 20.20
N ALA A 22 3.45 28.57 20.97
CA ALA A 22 4.19 27.36 20.57
C ALA A 22 3.43 26.04 20.81
N PHE A 23 2.30 26.06 21.52
CA PHE A 23 1.56 24.84 21.86
C PHE A 23 0.34 24.56 20.97
N TRP A 24 0.05 25.37 20.00
CA TRP A 24 -1.00 25.11 19.03
C TRP A 24 -0.41 24.55 17.73
N SER A 25 0.38 23.47 17.83
CA SER A 25 0.64 22.63 16.67
C SER A 25 -0.67 21.89 16.37
N PRO A 26 -1.24 22.00 15.16
CA PRO A 26 -2.37 21.16 14.79
C PRO A 26 -1.87 19.72 14.88
N ILE A 27 -2.42 18.94 15.81
CA ILE A 27 -2.28 17.50 15.83
C ILE A 27 -2.92 17.08 14.50
N ALA A 28 -2.10 16.68 13.52
CA ALA A 28 -2.58 16.05 12.30
C ALA A 28 -3.30 14.77 12.74
N THR A 29 -4.61 14.86 12.91
CA THR A 29 -5.46 13.71 13.12
C THR A 29 -5.42 12.95 11.82
N TYR A 30 -4.70 11.83 11.76
CA TYR A 30 -4.84 10.85 10.69
C TYR A 30 -6.26 10.28 10.79
N ALA A 31 -7.22 10.98 10.20
CA ALA A 31 -8.57 10.46 10.03
C ALA A 31 -8.42 9.22 9.13
N GLN A 32 -8.68 8.06 9.68
CA GLN A 32 -8.79 6.83 8.89
C GLN A 32 -9.94 7.05 7.91
N GLU A 33 -9.63 7.14 6.62
CA GLU A 33 -10.61 7.41 5.58
C GLU A 33 -11.61 6.24 5.57
N ILE A 34 -12.86 6.53 5.90
CA ILE A 34 -13.94 5.53 5.80
C ILE A 34 -14.11 5.25 4.32
N ARG A 35 -13.77 4.03 3.89
CA ARG A 35 -13.90 3.62 2.49
C ARG A 35 -15.36 3.67 2.06
N THR A 36 -15.64 4.36 0.97
CA THR A 36 -16.99 4.42 0.39
C THR A 36 -17.40 3.04 -0.10
N LEU A 37 -18.66 2.67 0.15
CA LEU A 37 -19.22 1.41 -0.36
C LEU A 37 -19.18 1.40 -1.89
N SER A 38 -18.87 0.24 -2.48
CA SER A 38 -18.74 0.05 -3.93
C SER A 38 -19.37 -1.28 -4.35
N SER A 39 -19.85 -1.35 -5.61
CA SER A 39 -20.34 -2.59 -6.22
C SER A 39 -19.30 -3.25 -7.12
N GLY A 40 -18.11 -2.69 -7.23
CA GLY A 40 -17.01 -3.26 -8.02
C GLY A 40 -15.90 -2.25 -8.26
N GLN A 41 -14.69 -2.77 -8.48
CA GLN A 41 -13.50 -1.95 -8.70
C GLN A 41 -12.35 -2.81 -9.23
N SER A 42 -11.41 -2.16 -9.93
CA SER A 42 -10.06 -2.70 -10.15
C SER A 42 -9.07 -2.12 -9.15
N ILE A 43 -8.15 -2.94 -8.71
CA ILE A 43 -7.14 -2.63 -7.71
C ILE A 43 -5.76 -3.02 -8.23
N TYR A 44 -4.78 -2.15 -8.02
CA TYR A 44 -3.36 -2.39 -8.28
C TYR A 44 -2.67 -2.78 -6.98
N LEU A 45 -1.95 -3.90 -6.95
CA LEU A 45 -1.17 -4.36 -5.81
C LEU A 45 0.28 -4.53 -6.21
N PRO A 46 1.23 -3.75 -5.65
CA PRO A 46 2.66 -3.93 -5.91
C PRO A 46 3.16 -5.26 -5.35
N ILE A 47 3.99 -5.95 -6.15
CA ILE A 47 4.66 -7.20 -5.78
C ILE A 47 6.16 -7.07 -6.02
N TYR A 48 6.95 -7.66 -5.16
CA TYR A 48 8.39 -7.75 -5.28
C TYR A 48 8.81 -9.22 -5.29
N SER A 49 9.25 -9.75 -6.45
CA SER A 49 9.86 -11.08 -6.51
C SER A 49 11.29 -11.07 -5.97
N HIS A 50 11.92 -9.90 -5.95
CA HIS A 50 13.21 -9.68 -5.33
C HIS A 50 13.39 -8.21 -4.92
N MET A 51 14.34 -7.99 -4.05
CA MET A 51 14.79 -6.67 -3.61
C MET A 51 16.28 -6.51 -3.90
N LEU A 52 16.67 -5.34 -4.41
CA LEU A 52 18.07 -4.96 -4.53
C LEU A 52 18.51 -4.20 -3.28
N TYR A 53 19.74 -4.48 -2.81
CA TYR A 53 20.27 -3.83 -1.62
C TYR A 53 21.79 -3.66 -1.67
N GLY A 54 22.33 -2.85 -0.76
CA GLY A 54 23.77 -2.59 -0.61
C GLY A 54 24.33 -1.64 -1.66
N ASN A 55 25.64 -1.71 -1.85
CA ASN A 55 26.36 -0.89 -2.82
C ASN A 55 26.49 -1.60 -4.16
N LEU A 56 26.71 -0.83 -5.22
CA LEU A 56 27.05 -1.40 -6.52
C LEU A 56 28.42 -2.09 -6.42
N GLY A 57 28.46 -3.36 -6.80
CA GLY A 57 29.72 -4.10 -6.93
C GLY A 57 30.57 -3.63 -8.10
N ARG A 58 31.75 -4.24 -8.31
CA ARG A 58 32.66 -3.93 -9.44
C ARG A 58 32.00 -4.13 -10.80
N SER A 59 30.97 -4.97 -10.90
CA SER A 59 30.18 -5.20 -12.12
C SER A 59 29.07 -4.16 -12.35
N GLY A 60 28.94 -3.14 -11.50
CA GLY A 60 27.85 -2.16 -11.54
C GLY A 60 26.50 -2.71 -11.07
N ARG A 61 26.47 -3.89 -10.43
CA ARG A 61 25.21 -4.52 -9.95
C ARG A 61 25.13 -4.46 -8.44
N ALA A 62 23.92 -4.21 -7.93
CA ALA A 62 23.60 -4.35 -6.51
C ALA A 62 23.44 -5.81 -6.11
N SER A 63 23.54 -6.10 -4.80
CA SER A 63 23.16 -7.40 -4.26
C SER A 63 21.64 -7.58 -4.36
N GLN A 64 21.22 -8.83 -4.46
CA GLN A 64 19.81 -9.19 -4.61
C GLN A 64 19.39 -10.22 -3.56
N VAL A 65 18.18 -10.10 -3.04
CA VAL A 65 17.51 -11.11 -2.24
C VAL A 65 16.16 -11.46 -2.87
N LEU A 66 15.88 -12.73 -3.05
CA LEU A 66 14.58 -13.24 -3.55
C LEU A 66 13.52 -13.10 -2.45
N LEU A 67 12.28 -12.97 -2.84
CA LEU A 67 11.13 -12.80 -1.95
C LEU A 67 9.97 -13.67 -2.44
N SER A 68 9.35 -14.41 -1.54
CA SER A 68 8.00 -14.94 -1.75
C SER A 68 6.97 -13.87 -1.42
N ALA A 69 5.78 -13.96 -2.01
CA ALA A 69 4.67 -13.07 -1.69
C ALA A 69 3.38 -13.86 -1.45
N LEU A 70 2.77 -13.65 -0.29
CA LEU A 70 1.43 -14.12 0.04
C LEU A 70 0.45 -12.97 -0.13
N VAL A 71 -0.34 -13.01 -1.20
CA VAL A 71 -1.42 -12.05 -1.46
C VAL A 71 -2.67 -12.49 -0.73
N SER A 72 -3.25 -11.63 0.08
CA SER A 72 -4.52 -11.86 0.78
C SER A 72 -5.58 -10.90 0.26
N ILE A 73 -6.66 -11.44 -0.27
CA ILE A 73 -7.86 -10.70 -0.72
C ILE A 73 -8.97 -11.02 0.27
N ARG A 74 -9.32 -10.06 1.12
CA ARG A 74 -10.23 -10.27 2.25
C ARG A 74 -11.55 -9.54 2.03
N ASN A 75 -12.66 -10.25 2.04
CA ASN A 75 -13.97 -9.64 2.11
C ASN A 75 -14.17 -9.03 3.51
N THR A 76 -14.22 -7.71 3.61
CA THR A 76 -14.41 -6.99 4.87
C THR A 76 -15.88 -6.71 5.18
N ASP A 77 -16.81 -7.11 4.30
CA ASP A 77 -18.23 -7.01 4.57
C ASP A 77 -18.66 -8.16 5.48
N VAL A 78 -19.44 -7.84 6.53
CA VAL A 78 -19.89 -8.81 7.55
C VAL A 78 -21.18 -9.55 7.16
N ARG A 79 -21.81 -9.16 6.04
CA ARG A 79 -23.15 -9.66 5.66
C ARG A 79 -23.22 -10.14 4.22
N ARG A 80 -22.43 -9.55 3.32
CA ARG A 80 -22.57 -9.75 1.87
C ARG A 80 -21.34 -10.39 1.26
N PRO A 81 -21.51 -11.33 0.33
CA PRO A 81 -20.42 -11.86 -0.46
C PRO A 81 -19.94 -10.83 -1.50
N LEU A 82 -18.74 -11.01 -1.99
CA LEU A 82 -18.23 -10.39 -3.20
C LEU A 82 -17.62 -11.46 -4.11
N ARG A 83 -17.39 -11.11 -5.39
CA ARG A 83 -16.74 -12.00 -6.36
C ARG A 83 -15.41 -11.41 -6.79
N ILE A 84 -14.38 -12.22 -6.80
CA ILE A 84 -13.12 -11.89 -7.47
C ILE A 84 -13.26 -12.38 -8.91
N LEU A 85 -13.26 -11.46 -9.85
CA LEU A 85 -13.46 -11.74 -11.29
C LEU A 85 -12.16 -12.14 -11.97
N SER A 86 -11.03 -11.54 -11.57
CA SER A 86 -9.71 -11.86 -12.08
C SER A 86 -8.62 -11.39 -11.12
N ALA A 87 -7.44 -12.02 -11.19
CA ALA A 87 -6.21 -11.58 -10.53
C ALA A 87 -5.02 -11.81 -11.47
N ARG A 88 -4.72 -10.82 -12.29
CA ARG A 88 -3.69 -10.87 -13.33
C ARG A 88 -2.35 -10.43 -12.78
N TYR A 89 -1.36 -11.31 -12.88
CA TYR A 89 0.01 -11.08 -12.46
C TYR A 89 0.87 -10.59 -13.62
N TYR A 90 1.54 -9.46 -13.44
CA TYR A 90 2.39 -8.80 -14.43
C TYR A 90 3.82 -8.67 -13.94
N ASP A 91 4.78 -8.71 -14.89
CA ASP A 91 6.18 -8.42 -14.60
C ASP A 91 6.48 -6.90 -14.53
N THR A 92 7.72 -6.57 -14.21
CA THR A 92 8.25 -5.20 -14.15
C THR A 92 8.04 -4.40 -15.46
N HIS A 93 7.89 -5.07 -16.60
CA HIS A 93 7.72 -4.45 -17.92
C HIS A 93 6.25 -4.38 -18.37
N GLY A 94 5.31 -4.80 -17.50
CA GLY A 94 3.87 -4.82 -17.81
C GLY A 94 3.45 -6.02 -18.66
N LYS A 95 4.28 -7.04 -18.81
CA LYS A 95 3.91 -8.27 -19.50
C LYS A 95 3.07 -9.15 -18.57
N LEU A 96 1.92 -9.61 -19.03
CA LEU A 96 1.09 -10.58 -18.32
C LEU A 96 1.85 -11.91 -18.19
N LEU A 97 2.04 -12.37 -16.95
CA LEU A 97 2.68 -13.66 -16.63
C LEU A 97 1.64 -14.75 -16.38
N ALA A 98 0.58 -14.42 -15.63
CA ALA A 98 -0.44 -15.41 -15.28
C ALA A 98 -1.78 -14.74 -14.91
N GLU A 99 -2.89 -15.45 -15.20
CA GLU A 99 -4.19 -15.22 -14.56
C GLU A 99 -4.32 -16.23 -13.40
N ARG A 100 -4.42 -15.70 -12.16
CA ARG A 100 -4.47 -16.53 -10.95
C ARG A 100 -5.90 -16.86 -10.51
N VAL A 101 -6.90 -16.17 -11.08
CA VAL A 101 -8.33 -16.41 -10.85
C VAL A 101 -9.01 -16.60 -12.22
N PRO A 102 -8.86 -17.78 -12.85
CA PRO A 102 -9.34 -18.02 -14.22
C PRO A 102 -10.87 -18.09 -14.34
N ALA A 103 -11.58 -18.19 -13.21
CA ALA A 103 -13.04 -18.14 -13.15
C ALA A 103 -13.46 -17.35 -11.91
N PRO A 104 -14.59 -16.60 -11.97
CA PRO A 104 -15.06 -15.82 -10.83
C PRO A 104 -15.19 -16.65 -9.55
N THR A 105 -14.55 -16.19 -8.47
CA THR A 105 -14.52 -16.86 -7.17
C THR A 105 -15.31 -16.05 -6.16
N ILE A 106 -16.31 -16.66 -5.54
CA ILE A 106 -17.14 -16.02 -4.51
C ILE A 106 -16.41 -16.05 -3.18
N LEU A 107 -16.24 -14.87 -2.57
CA LEU A 107 -15.80 -14.73 -1.19
C LEU A 107 -17.00 -14.46 -0.28
N PRO A 108 -17.32 -15.37 0.63
CA PRO A 108 -18.38 -15.14 1.61
C PRO A 108 -18.01 -13.96 2.53
N PRO A 109 -18.97 -13.45 3.32
CA PRO A 109 -18.67 -12.48 4.36
C PRO A 109 -17.49 -12.91 5.22
N LEU A 110 -16.51 -11.99 5.43
CA LEU A 110 -15.26 -12.22 6.17
C LEU A 110 -14.37 -13.32 5.60
N GLY A 111 -14.66 -13.83 4.38
CA GLY A 111 -13.83 -14.82 3.70
C GLY A 111 -12.56 -14.20 3.11
N THR A 112 -11.55 -15.05 2.88
CA THR A 112 -10.27 -14.66 2.29
C THR A 112 -9.93 -15.59 1.13
N LEU A 113 -9.44 -15.02 0.03
CA LEU A 113 -8.74 -15.72 -1.04
C LEU A 113 -7.25 -15.42 -0.92
N GLU A 114 -6.41 -16.46 -0.94
CA GLU A 114 -4.96 -16.34 -0.90
C GLU A 114 -4.36 -16.75 -2.25
N LEU A 115 -3.39 -15.94 -2.74
CA LEU A 115 -2.57 -16.26 -3.90
C LEU A 115 -1.12 -16.24 -3.46
N PHE A 116 -0.33 -17.21 -3.93
CA PHE A 116 1.05 -17.33 -3.52
C PHE A 116 2.01 -17.21 -4.72
N VAL A 117 3.02 -16.37 -4.57
CA VAL A 117 4.17 -16.26 -5.47
C VAL A 117 5.37 -16.87 -4.75
N GLU A 118 5.92 -17.93 -5.33
CA GLU A 118 7.00 -18.70 -4.72
C GLU A 118 8.31 -17.91 -4.65
N LEU A 119 9.17 -18.25 -3.69
CA LEU A 119 10.47 -17.61 -3.49
C LEU A 119 11.36 -17.68 -4.76
N ASN A 120 11.30 -18.79 -5.48
CA ASN A 120 12.10 -19.01 -6.69
C ASN A 120 11.47 -18.46 -7.97
N ASP A 121 10.25 -17.93 -7.90
CA ASP A 121 9.58 -17.27 -9.03
C ASP A 121 10.08 -15.81 -9.14
N ALA A 122 11.24 -15.63 -9.74
CA ALA A 122 11.79 -14.32 -10.02
C ALA A 122 11.24 -13.66 -11.30
N SER A 123 10.26 -14.29 -11.98
CA SER A 123 9.73 -13.84 -13.29
C SER A 123 9.10 -12.44 -13.24
N GLY A 124 8.50 -12.07 -12.10
CA GLY A 124 7.89 -10.76 -11.90
C GLY A 124 8.89 -9.61 -11.81
N GLY A 125 10.06 -9.86 -11.25
CA GLY A 125 11.06 -8.83 -11.01
C GLY A 125 10.76 -7.97 -9.77
N SER A 126 11.46 -6.84 -9.64
CA SER A 126 11.30 -5.91 -8.50
C SER A 126 10.13 -4.93 -8.66
N GLY A 127 9.49 -4.89 -9.82
CA GLY A 127 8.35 -4.01 -10.13
C GLY A 127 7.12 -4.77 -10.60
N ALA A 128 6.98 -6.04 -10.20
CA ALA A 128 5.80 -6.85 -10.50
C ALA A 128 4.54 -6.30 -9.83
N ASN A 129 3.39 -6.72 -10.32
CA ASN A 129 2.12 -6.30 -9.72
C ASN A 129 0.99 -7.27 -10.03
N PHE A 130 -0.06 -7.20 -9.23
CA PHE A 130 -1.37 -7.75 -9.57
C PHE A 130 -2.34 -6.64 -9.95
N ILE A 131 -3.14 -6.89 -11.00
CA ILE A 131 -4.39 -6.19 -11.25
C ILE A 131 -5.50 -7.15 -10.85
N ILE A 132 -6.25 -6.77 -9.80
CA ILE A 132 -7.33 -7.57 -9.23
C ILE A 132 -8.65 -6.85 -9.51
N THR A 133 -9.59 -7.54 -10.12
CA THR A 133 -10.95 -7.01 -10.41
C THR A 133 -11.96 -7.78 -9.59
N TRP A 134 -12.87 -7.06 -8.95
CA TRP A 134 -13.93 -7.64 -8.13
C TRP A 134 -15.25 -6.91 -8.36
N ASP A 135 -16.36 -7.58 -8.06
CA ASP A 135 -17.70 -7.01 -8.03
C ASP A 135 -18.57 -7.57 -6.89
N SER A 136 -19.75 -6.99 -6.75
CA SER A 136 -20.80 -7.42 -5.81
C SER A 136 -22.16 -7.00 -6.35
N ASP A 137 -23.21 -7.79 -6.04
CA ASP A 137 -24.58 -7.50 -6.48
C ASP A 137 -25.19 -6.25 -5.84
N ALA A 138 -24.60 -5.75 -4.75
CA ALA A 138 -24.97 -4.52 -4.08
C ALA A 138 -23.73 -3.82 -3.50
N PRO A 139 -23.77 -2.52 -3.20
CA PRO A 139 -22.66 -1.84 -2.57
C PRO A 139 -22.22 -2.50 -1.24
N VAL A 140 -20.95 -2.84 -1.15
CA VAL A 140 -20.29 -3.46 0.00
C VAL A 140 -19.04 -2.68 0.39
N ASN A 141 -18.44 -2.99 1.53
CA ASN A 141 -17.09 -2.52 1.83
C ASN A 141 -16.12 -3.10 0.80
N PRO A 142 -15.29 -2.26 0.14
CA PRO A 142 -14.24 -2.78 -0.74
C PRO A 142 -13.34 -3.78 -0.02
N PRO A 143 -12.88 -4.85 -0.70
CA PRO A 143 -12.00 -5.81 -0.07
C PRO A 143 -10.71 -5.17 0.43
N LEU A 144 -10.15 -5.70 1.52
CA LEU A 144 -8.78 -5.41 1.91
C LEU A 144 -7.86 -6.33 1.12
N VAL A 145 -6.94 -5.72 0.36
CA VAL A 145 -5.98 -6.47 -0.47
C VAL A 145 -4.57 -6.03 -0.13
N GLU A 146 -3.76 -6.98 0.30
CA GLU A 146 -2.38 -6.76 0.73
C GLU A 146 -1.50 -7.94 0.36
N ALA A 147 -0.19 -7.74 0.28
CA ALA A 147 0.77 -8.81 0.08
C ALA A 147 1.83 -8.78 1.17
N LEU A 148 2.03 -9.91 1.84
CA LEU A 148 3.12 -10.15 2.76
C LEU A 148 4.29 -10.74 1.98
N HIS A 149 5.41 -10.00 1.94
CA HIS A 149 6.65 -10.45 1.31
C HIS A 149 7.59 -11.02 2.38
N ALA A 150 8.22 -12.15 2.08
CA ALA A 150 9.12 -12.79 3.03
C ALA A 150 10.30 -13.49 2.35
N ASN A 151 11.46 -13.40 3.01
CA ASN A 151 12.58 -14.30 2.86
C ASN A 151 13.12 -14.59 4.27
N MET A 152 13.15 -15.85 4.64
CA MET A 152 13.60 -16.33 5.95
C MET A 152 14.84 -17.22 5.86
N ASP A 153 15.57 -17.15 4.75
CA ASP A 153 16.72 -18.00 4.50
C ASP A 153 18.02 -17.42 5.07
N GLY A 154 18.97 -18.28 5.43
CA GLY A 154 20.33 -17.90 5.83
C GLY A 154 20.46 -17.14 7.16
N GLY A 155 19.52 -17.27 8.09
CA GLY A 155 19.60 -16.64 9.42
C GLY A 155 19.31 -15.15 9.44
N LYS A 156 18.84 -14.59 8.33
CA LYS A 156 18.33 -13.21 8.22
C LYS A 156 16.90 -13.24 7.67
N ALA A 157 15.98 -12.54 8.32
CA ALA A 157 14.62 -12.39 7.83
C ALA A 157 14.45 -11.03 7.16
N VAL A 158 13.83 -11.04 5.98
CA VAL A 158 13.28 -9.85 5.33
C VAL A 158 11.78 -10.06 5.25
N ILE A 159 11.02 -9.21 5.93
CA ILE A 159 9.55 -9.30 5.95
C ILE A 159 9.00 -7.88 5.84
N PHE A 160 8.09 -7.66 4.89
CA PHE A 160 7.34 -6.41 4.77
C PHE A 160 6.00 -6.65 4.06
N MET A 161 5.13 -5.65 4.12
CA MET A 161 3.82 -5.69 3.46
C MET A 161 3.71 -4.59 2.42
N THR A 162 2.98 -4.89 1.34
CA THR A 162 2.49 -3.91 0.39
C THR A 162 0.97 -3.87 0.45
N GLN A 163 0.40 -2.69 0.21
CA GLN A 163 -1.04 -2.48 0.17
C GLN A 163 -1.47 -2.08 -1.23
N SER A 164 -2.68 -2.48 -1.58
CA SER A 164 -3.28 -2.16 -2.86
C SER A 164 -3.82 -0.73 -2.88
N VAL A 165 -3.89 -0.19 -4.10
CA VAL A 165 -4.58 1.06 -4.38
C VAL A 165 -5.67 0.84 -5.44
N PRO A 166 -6.82 1.52 -5.32
CA PRO A 166 -7.84 1.50 -6.37
C PRO A 166 -7.32 2.17 -7.64
N ILE A 167 -7.70 1.62 -8.80
CA ILE A 167 -7.40 2.21 -10.10
C ILE A 167 -8.68 2.36 -10.92
N ASN A 168 -8.70 3.37 -11.79
CA ASN A 168 -9.75 3.54 -12.77
C ASN A 168 -9.42 2.65 -13.98
N ASP A 169 -10.12 1.53 -14.11
CA ASP A 169 -10.05 0.65 -15.26
C ASP A 169 -11.41 0.64 -15.97
N PRO A 170 -11.54 1.33 -17.12
CA PRO A 170 -12.81 1.38 -17.85
C PRO A 170 -13.32 0.01 -18.31
N ALA A 171 -12.43 -0.98 -18.47
CA ALA A 171 -12.79 -2.34 -18.87
C ALA A 171 -13.31 -3.22 -17.71
N ALA A 172 -13.15 -2.76 -16.47
CA ALA A 172 -13.53 -3.51 -15.28
C ALA A 172 -14.98 -3.26 -14.81
N LEU A 173 -15.62 -2.22 -15.32
CA LEU A 173 -17.01 -1.93 -14.96
C LEU A 173 -17.94 -2.78 -15.83
N PRO A 174 -18.88 -3.56 -15.23
CA PRO A 174 -19.91 -4.23 -16.02
C PRO A 174 -20.67 -3.15 -16.80
N THR A 175 -20.72 -3.29 -18.12
CA THR A 175 -21.63 -2.51 -18.97
C THR A 175 -23.05 -2.74 -18.45
N ARG A 176 -23.68 -1.67 -17.95
CA ARG A 176 -25.07 -1.66 -17.52
C ARG A 176 -26.00 -1.91 -18.70
#